data_be62a4f12af22564b0ea152307a22f78
#
_entry.id   be62a4f12af22564b0ea152307a22f78
#
_cell.length_a   1.000
_cell.length_b   1.000
_cell.length_c   1.000
_cell.angle_alpha   90.00
_cell.angle_beta   90.00
_cell.angle_gamma   90.00
#
_symmetry.space_group_name_H-M   'P 1'
#
loop_
_entity.id
_entity.type
_entity.pdbx_description
1 polymer ?
#
loop_
_entity_poly.entity_id
_entity_poly.type
_entity_poly.pdbx_seq_one_letter_code
_entity_poly.pdbx_strand_id
1 'polypeptide(L)'
;MAGIKVLKKHKVEFNTLTVLHKHNADHPKEIYQFLTREVGSRFLQFIPIVERVADNLPEHFLQLVGPEFRNGATVTEWSVGSEQYGQFLNGIFDQWVQKDIGQYFIQIFDTTLAGWMNQNPGLCIFAETCGDAMIIEHNGDVYSCDHFVYPEYNLGNVADTTIREMAESSEQRKFGSDKRDTLPKYCLDCEFRQVCNGGCPKQRFIKTPDGEKGLNYLCAGYKTFFGYTEKYMMAMAGELRSGRPAANIMARSNLTPDSPHDPYAKIGRNDTCPCGSGKKYKICCGAK
;
A
#
# COMPACT_ATOMS: atom_id res chain seq x y z
N MET A 1 -13.35 21.26 -1.41
CA MET A 1 -13.79 21.85 -0.11
C MET A 1 -15.27 22.23 -0.08
N ALA A 2 -15.90 22.80 -1.13
CA ALA A 2 -17.34 23.13 -1.12
C ALA A 2 -18.22 21.91 -0.86
N GLY A 3 -18.02 20.80 -1.57
CA GLY A 3 -18.76 19.55 -1.36
C GLY A 3 -18.64 18.99 0.05
N ILE A 4 -17.45 19.05 0.66
CA ILE A 4 -17.24 18.60 2.05
C ILE A 4 -18.07 19.44 3.04
N LYS A 5 -18.18 20.76 2.80
CA LYS A 5 -19.05 21.63 3.62
C LYS A 5 -20.52 21.19 3.53
N VAL A 6 -20.99 20.77 2.36
CA VAL A 6 -22.34 20.24 2.17
C VAL A 6 -22.53 18.94 2.93
N LEU A 7 -21.61 17.97 2.80
CA LEU A 7 -21.65 16.71 3.56
C LEU A 7 -21.74 16.97 5.07
N LYS A 8 -20.87 17.84 5.58
CA LYS A 8 -20.86 18.21 7.01
C LYS A 8 -22.16 18.89 7.45
N LYS A 9 -22.70 19.81 6.64
CA LYS A 9 -23.99 20.48 6.90
C LYS A 9 -25.13 19.47 7.06
N HIS A 10 -25.11 18.41 6.25
CA HIS A 10 -26.14 17.37 6.27
C HIS A 10 -25.79 16.16 7.14
N LYS A 11 -24.68 16.23 7.93
CA LYS A 11 -24.19 15.17 8.82
C LYS A 11 -24.00 13.82 8.09
N VAL A 12 -23.58 13.87 6.84
CA VAL A 12 -23.23 12.69 6.06
C VAL A 12 -21.82 12.24 6.44
N GLU A 13 -21.65 10.99 6.83
CA GLU A 13 -20.33 10.39 7.03
C GLU A 13 -19.63 10.20 5.68
N PHE A 14 -18.33 10.41 5.66
CA PHE A 14 -17.51 10.25 4.46
C PHE A 14 -16.09 9.78 4.80
N ASN A 15 -15.52 9.05 3.88
CA ASN A 15 -14.12 8.65 3.90
C ASN A 15 -13.33 9.53 2.94
N THR A 16 -12.02 9.63 3.15
CA THR A 16 -11.11 10.26 2.20
C THR A 16 -10.17 9.21 1.61
N LEU A 17 -10.13 9.16 0.28
CA LEU A 17 -9.15 8.40 -0.48
C LEU A 17 -8.13 9.38 -1.03
N THR A 18 -6.87 9.19 -0.68
CA THR A 18 -5.77 10.04 -1.12
C THR A 18 -4.80 9.22 -1.96
N VAL A 19 -4.70 9.58 -3.24
CA VAL A 19 -3.71 8.99 -4.13
C VAL A 19 -2.33 9.55 -3.78
N LEU A 20 -1.39 8.66 -3.50
CA LEU A 20 0.01 9.00 -3.25
C LEU A 20 0.82 8.85 -4.54
N HIS A 21 1.49 9.92 -4.90
CA HIS A 21 2.38 10.00 -6.04
C HIS A 21 3.68 10.70 -5.65
N LYS A 22 4.66 10.69 -6.53
CA LYS A 22 6.01 11.20 -6.28
C LYS A 22 6.05 12.59 -5.62
N HIS A 23 5.13 13.49 -6.00
CA HIS A 23 5.19 14.88 -5.54
C HIS A 23 4.52 15.13 -4.18
N ASN A 24 3.56 14.28 -3.76
CA ASN A 24 2.87 14.49 -2.48
C ASN A 24 3.34 13.55 -1.36
N ALA A 25 4.00 12.45 -1.72
CA ALA A 25 4.44 11.46 -0.72
C ALA A 25 5.58 11.95 0.19
N ASP A 26 6.21 13.09 -0.09
CA ASP A 26 7.20 13.72 0.79
C ASP A 26 6.57 14.61 1.88
N HIS A 27 5.23 14.74 1.91
CA HIS A 27 4.49 15.63 2.79
C HIS A 27 3.51 14.90 3.72
N PRO A 28 3.91 13.84 4.46
CA PRO A 28 2.99 13.04 5.30
C PRO A 28 2.30 13.88 6.37
N LYS A 29 3.03 14.76 7.03
CA LYS A 29 2.53 15.59 8.12
C LYS A 29 1.47 16.59 7.66
N GLU A 30 1.76 17.29 6.59
CA GLU A 30 0.86 18.30 6.01
C GLU A 30 -0.43 17.63 5.51
N ILE A 31 -0.32 16.50 4.82
CA ILE A 31 -1.47 15.74 4.33
C ILE A 31 -2.32 15.23 5.49
N TYR A 32 -1.70 14.64 6.52
CA TYR A 32 -2.43 14.14 7.68
C TYR A 32 -3.17 15.27 8.41
N GLN A 33 -2.51 16.39 8.65
CA GLN A 33 -3.12 17.54 9.31
C GLN A 33 -4.24 18.16 8.48
N PHE A 34 -4.07 18.27 7.16
CA PHE A 34 -5.11 18.74 6.26
C PHE A 34 -6.35 17.84 6.31
N LEU A 35 -6.17 16.52 6.18
CA LEU A 35 -7.29 15.57 6.16
C LEU A 35 -8.02 15.51 7.50
N THR A 36 -7.30 15.54 8.60
CA THR A 36 -7.89 15.41 9.94
C THR A 36 -8.47 16.73 10.46
N ARG A 37 -7.80 17.86 10.27
CA ARG A 37 -8.19 19.13 10.87
C ARG A 37 -9.06 19.98 9.95
N GLU A 38 -8.67 20.14 8.68
CA GLU A 38 -9.39 21.01 7.75
C GLU A 38 -10.55 20.27 7.06
N VAL A 39 -10.26 19.10 6.48
CA VAL A 39 -11.28 18.21 5.90
C VAL A 39 -12.13 17.59 7.00
N GLY A 40 -11.54 17.23 8.15
CA GLY A 40 -12.23 16.61 9.27
C GLY A 40 -12.73 15.20 8.94
N SER A 41 -12.00 14.47 8.10
CA SER A 41 -12.25 13.05 7.85
C SER A 41 -11.70 12.22 9.01
N ARG A 42 -12.45 11.21 9.42
CA ARG A 42 -12.02 10.26 10.45
C ARG A 42 -11.53 8.94 9.86
N PHE A 43 -11.87 8.65 8.61
CA PHE A 43 -11.51 7.42 7.90
C PHE A 43 -10.67 7.79 6.68
N LEU A 44 -9.39 7.40 6.71
CA LEU A 44 -8.40 7.78 5.72
C LEU A 44 -7.85 6.55 5.00
N GLN A 45 -7.73 6.67 3.68
CA GLN A 45 -7.08 5.67 2.83
C GLN A 45 -5.98 6.36 2.03
N PHE A 46 -4.82 5.71 1.96
CA PHE A 46 -3.66 6.17 1.19
C PHE A 46 -3.33 5.13 0.13
N ILE A 47 -3.57 5.48 -1.13
CA ILE A 47 -3.48 4.57 -2.27
C ILE A 47 -2.24 4.93 -3.09
N PRO A 48 -1.18 4.10 -3.11
CA PRO A 48 0.01 4.39 -3.89
C PRO A 48 -0.26 4.21 -5.38
N ILE A 49 -0.02 5.24 -6.19
CA ILE A 49 -0.03 5.10 -7.63
C ILE A 49 1.29 4.48 -8.09
N VAL A 50 1.21 3.37 -8.78
CA VAL A 50 2.33 2.68 -9.41
C VAL A 50 1.85 2.22 -10.79
N GLU A 51 2.22 2.98 -11.80
CA GLU A 51 1.86 2.69 -13.19
C GLU A 51 3.10 2.49 -14.04
N ARG A 52 2.97 1.73 -15.11
CA ARG A 52 4.04 1.49 -16.07
C ARG A 52 3.62 1.88 -17.47
N VAL A 53 4.58 2.37 -18.24
CA VAL A 53 4.41 2.71 -19.66
C VAL A 53 5.34 1.87 -20.48
N ALA A 54 4.92 1.55 -21.72
CA ALA A 54 5.78 0.86 -22.67
C ALA A 54 6.98 1.75 -23.03
N ASP A 55 8.16 1.13 -23.11
CA ASP A 55 9.36 1.80 -23.57
C ASP A 55 9.29 2.10 -25.10
N ASN A 56 10.07 3.08 -25.55
CA ASN A 56 10.24 3.40 -26.97
C ASN A 56 8.97 3.87 -27.71
N LEU A 57 8.01 4.46 -26.99
CA LEU A 57 6.90 5.15 -27.64
C LEU A 57 7.30 6.57 -28.08
N PRO A 58 6.67 7.14 -29.13
CA PRO A 58 6.83 8.55 -29.47
C PRO A 58 6.51 9.46 -28.28
N GLU A 59 7.21 10.59 -28.14
CA GLU A 59 7.12 11.53 -27.00
C GLU A 59 5.68 11.93 -26.59
N HIS A 60 4.72 11.83 -27.49
CA HIS A 60 3.33 12.22 -27.25
C HIS A 60 2.39 11.03 -27.04
N PHE A 61 2.92 9.81 -26.98
CA PHE A 61 2.13 8.60 -26.85
C PHE A 61 2.34 7.99 -25.44
N LEU A 62 1.31 8.03 -24.62
CA LEU A 62 1.30 7.37 -23.33
C LEU A 62 0.48 6.08 -23.43
N GLN A 63 1.14 4.94 -23.37
CA GLN A 63 0.46 3.64 -23.29
C GLN A 63 0.79 2.95 -21.97
N LEU A 64 -0.17 2.95 -21.05
CA LEU A 64 -0.07 2.16 -19.84
C LEU A 64 -0.10 0.67 -20.20
N VAL A 65 0.72 -0.11 -19.51
CA VAL A 65 0.87 -1.55 -19.78
C VAL A 65 0.29 -2.38 -18.65
N GLY A 66 -0.34 -3.50 -19.03
CA GLY A 66 -0.91 -4.47 -18.12
C GLY A 66 0.14 -5.24 -17.30
N PRO A 67 -0.31 -6.00 -16.29
CA PRO A 67 0.57 -6.76 -15.41
C PRO A 67 1.36 -7.86 -16.14
N GLU A 68 0.84 -8.38 -17.24
CA GLU A 68 1.53 -9.41 -18.07
C GLU A 68 2.67 -8.84 -18.92
N PHE A 69 2.73 -7.52 -19.09
CA PHE A 69 3.78 -6.87 -19.85
C PHE A 69 5.07 -6.80 -19.01
N ARG A 70 5.96 -7.78 -19.20
CA ARG A 70 7.11 -8.01 -18.32
C ARG A 70 8.42 -7.36 -18.78
N ASN A 71 8.53 -6.99 -20.05
CA ASN A 71 9.74 -6.42 -20.63
C ASN A 71 9.40 -5.14 -21.43
N GLY A 72 10.35 -4.20 -21.54
CA GLY A 72 10.16 -2.99 -22.32
C GLY A 72 9.12 -2.02 -21.73
N ALA A 73 9.05 -1.97 -20.40
CA ALA A 73 8.22 -0.99 -19.70
C ALA A 73 8.96 -0.40 -18.50
N THR A 74 8.78 0.90 -18.31
CA THR A 74 9.31 1.65 -17.15
C THR A 74 8.18 2.14 -16.26
N VAL A 75 8.50 2.34 -14.97
CA VAL A 75 7.57 2.97 -14.02
C VAL A 75 7.47 4.46 -14.38
N THR A 76 6.25 4.97 -14.42
CA THR A 76 6.00 6.37 -14.76
C THR A 76 6.68 7.31 -13.75
N GLU A 77 7.06 8.50 -14.24
CA GLU A 77 7.74 9.51 -13.41
C GLU A 77 6.87 10.06 -12.25
N TRP A 78 5.55 9.97 -12.35
CA TRP A 78 4.62 10.39 -11.30
C TRP A 78 4.33 9.30 -10.29
N SER A 79 4.69 8.05 -10.54
CA SER A 79 4.52 6.96 -9.57
C SER A 79 5.31 7.21 -8.30
N VAL A 80 4.75 6.79 -7.17
CA VAL A 80 5.45 6.89 -5.89
C VAL A 80 6.60 5.89 -5.83
N GLY A 81 7.74 6.32 -5.32
CA GLY A 81 8.88 5.42 -5.06
C GLY A 81 8.58 4.46 -3.91
N SER A 82 9.12 3.24 -3.98
CA SER A 82 8.88 2.23 -2.94
C SER A 82 9.29 2.72 -1.55
N GLU A 83 10.51 3.20 -1.38
CA GLU A 83 11.01 3.72 -0.10
C GLU A 83 10.27 4.98 0.34
N GLN A 84 9.97 5.88 -0.60
CA GLN A 84 9.19 7.09 -0.36
C GLN A 84 7.80 6.75 0.22
N TYR A 85 7.14 5.70 -0.30
CA TYR A 85 5.87 5.22 0.22
C TYR A 85 5.98 4.71 1.67
N GLY A 86 7.01 3.93 1.97
CA GLY A 86 7.27 3.45 3.34
C GLY A 86 7.53 4.59 4.32
N GLN A 87 8.33 5.59 3.91
CA GLN A 87 8.62 6.79 4.70
C GLN A 87 7.37 7.65 4.93
N PHE A 88 6.53 7.80 3.90
CA PHE A 88 5.24 8.48 4.03
C PHE A 88 4.36 7.81 5.09
N LEU A 89 4.22 6.48 5.05
CA LEU A 89 3.43 5.74 6.03
C LEU A 89 3.98 5.89 7.44
N ASN A 90 5.30 5.83 7.62
CA ASN A 90 5.94 6.05 8.92
C ASN A 90 5.68 7.47 9.43
N GLY A 91 5.77 8.49 8.57
CA GLY A 91 5.50 9.88 8.95
C GLY A 91 4.05 10.14 9.36
N ILE A 92 3.08 9.45 8.73
CA ILE A 92 1.68 9.45 9.20
C ILE A 92 1.56 8.72 10.54
N PHE A 93 2.20 7.54 10.64
CA PHE A 93 2.13 6.69 11.84
C PHE A 93 2.65 7.40 13.08
N ASP A 94 3.75 8.14 12.98
CA ASP A 94 4.34 8.91 14.08
C ASP A 94 3.36 9.91 14.70
N GLN A 95 2.53 10.54 13.89
CA GLN A 95 1.53 11.46 14.38
C GLN A 95 0.32 10.75 15.00
N TRP A 96 -0.12 9.69 14.32
CA TRP A 96 -1.30 8.92 14.72
C TRP A 96 -1.07 8.14 16.01
N VAL A 97 0.07 7.48 16.17
CA VAL A 97 0.35 6.61 17.33
C VAL A 97 0.48 7.38 18.64
N GLN A 98 0.81 8.67 18.58
CA GLN A 98 0.99 9.51 19.77
C GLN A 98 -0.33 9.88 20.46
N LYS A 99 -1.41 10.10 19.72
CA LYS A 99 -2.64 10.71 20.27
C LYS A 99 -3.94 10.38 19.54
N ASP A 100 -3.88 9.74 18.39
CA ASP A 100 -5.02 9.66 17.47
C ASP A 100 -5.57 8.21 17.32
N ILE A 101 -4.99 7.22 18.04
CA ILE A 101 -5.47 5.83 18.04
C ILE A 101 -6.91 5.79 18.56
N GLY A 102 -7.81 5.18 17.78
CA GLY A 102 -9.24 5.09 18.10
C GLY A 102 -10.05 6.36 17.83
N GLN A 103 -9.40 7.45 17.39
CA GLN A 103 -10.09 8.66 16.94
C GLN A 103 -10.09 8.80 15.43
N TYR A 104 -8.97 8.47 14.79
CA TYR A 104 -8.80 8.43 13.35
C TYR A 104 -8.43 7.02 12.91
N PHE A 105 -9.08 6.54 11.86
CA PHE A 105 -8.95 5.19 11.32
C PHE A 105 -8.20 5.29 9.98
N ILE A 106 -7.05 4.67 9.92
CA ILE A 106 -6.20 4.65 8.72
C ILE A 106 -6.19 3.23 8.22
N GLN A 107 -6.84 2.99 7.07
CA GLN A 107 -7.12 1.66 6.56
C GLN A 107 -5.89 0.73 6.58
N ILE A 108 -4.73 1.20 6.12
CA ILE A 108 -3.53 0.38 6.06
C ILE A 108 -3.00 0.03 7.47
N PHE A 109 -3.21 0.88 8.48
CA PHE A 109 -2.80 0.60 9.87
C PHE A 109 -3.72 -0.43 10.52
N ASP A 110 -5.03 -0.28 10.33
CA ASP A 110 -6.01 -1.23 10.84
C ASP A 110 -5.81 -2.61 10.19
N THR A 111 -5.58 -2.64 8.88
CA THR A 111 -5.26 -3.85 8.11
C THR A 111 -3.98 -4.52 8.62
N THR A 112 -2.94 -3.73 8.88
CA THR A 112 -1.66 -4.23 9.40
C THR A 112 -1.83 -4.80 10.81
N LEU A 113 -2.56 -4.11 11.68
CA LEU A 113 -2.86 -4.59 13.04
C LEU A 113 -3.64 -5.91 13.01
N ALA A 114 -4.63 -6.04 12.12
CA ALA A 114 -5.37 -7.30 11.92
C ALA A 114 -4.42 -8.45 11.52
N GLY A 115 -3.47 -8.19 10.61
CA GLY A 115 -2.44 -9.16 10.22
C GLY A 115 -1.57 -9.60 11.40
N TRP A 116 -1.12 -8.67 12.25
CA TRP A 116 -0.37 -8.98 13.49
C TRP A 116 -1.20 -9.74 14.54
N MET A 117 -2.52 -9.69 14.43
CA MET A 117 -3.44 -10.46 15.26
C MET A 117 -3.81 -11.81 14.63
N ASN A 118 -3.26 -12.19 13.48
CA ASN A 118 -3.64 -13.36 12.68
C ASN A 118 -5.13 -13.34 12.30
N GLN A 119 -5.69 -12.16 12.05
CA GLN A 119 -7.06 -11.98 11.59
C GLN A 119 -7.07 -11.65 10.09
N ASN A 120 -8.24 -11.84 9.46
CA ASN A 120 -8.42 -11.39 8.08
C ASN A 120 -8.15 -9.87 8.00
N PRO A 121 -7.20 -9.42 7.17
CA PRO A 121 -6.84 -8.02 7.08
C PRO A 121 -7.95 -7.11 6.52
N GLY A 122 -9.01 -7.68 5.91
CA GLY A 122 -10.10 -6.91 5.31
C GLY A 122 -9.71 -6.13 4.04
N LEU A 123 -8.45 -6.21 3.63
CA LEU A 123 -7.93 -5.58 2.42
C LEU A 123 -7.14 -6.60 1.61
N CYS A 124 -7.57 -6.84 0.36
CA CYS A 124 -7.02 -7.90 -0.49
C CYS A 124 -5.51 -7.80 -0.74
N ILE A 125 -4.93 -6.60 -0.70
CA ILE A 125 -3.48 -6.43 -0.94
C ILE A 125 -2.63 -7.19 0.09
N PHE A 126 -3.10 -7.34 1.33
CA PHE A 126 -2.40 -8.05 2.40
C PHE A 126 -3.02 -9.40 2.78
N ALA A 127 -4.15 -9.77 2.17
CA ALA A 127 -4.71 -11.10 2.31
C ALA A 127 -3.83 -12.14 1.61
N GLU A 128 -3.90 -13.39 2.04
CA GLU A 128 -3.14 -14.50 1.46
C GLU A 128 -3.54 -14.77 0.00
N THR A 129 -4.83 -14.71 -0.27
CA THR A 129 -5.45 -14.84 -1.60
C THR A 129 -6.20 -13.56 -1.97
N CYS A 130 -6.64 -13.44 -3.22
CA CYS A 130 -7.54 -12.38 -3.68
C CYS A 130 -8.65 -12.98 -4.56
N GLY A 131 -9.35 -12.15 -5.35
CA GLY A 131 -10.39 -12.61 -6.27
C GLY A 131 -11.83 -12.42 -5.79
N ASP A 132 -12.03 -11.81 -4.60
CA ASP A 132 -13.37 -11.54 -4.07
C ASP A 132 -13.95 -10.19 -4.55
N ALA A 133 -13.13 -9.36 -5.22
CA ALA A 133 -13.49 -8.02 -5.67
C ALA A 133 -13.50 -7.92 -7.21
N MET A 134 -14.45 -8.64 -7.83
CA MET A 134 -14.70 -8.52 -9.26
C MET A 134 -15.22 -7.13 -9.60
N ILE A 135 -14.98 -6.69 -10.84
CA ILE A 135 -15.49 -5.44 -11.38
C ILE A 135 -16.38 -5.66 -12.58
N ILE A 136 -17.44 -4.87 -12.73
CA ILE A 136 -18.34 -4.87 -13.89
C ILE A 136 -18.12 -3.57 -14.64
N GLU A 137 -17.76 -3.68 -15.91
CA GLU A 137 -17.62 -2.54 -16.81
C GLU A 137 -18.99 -2.10 -17.36
N HIS A 138 -19.03 -0.90 -17.94
CA HIS A 138 -20.26 -0.26 -18.43
C HIS A 138 -21.00 -1.04 -19.52
N ASN A 139 -20.31 -1.94 -20.22
CA ASN A 139 -20.87 -2.82 -21.26
C ASN A 139 -21.38 -4.16 -20.69
N GLY A 140 -21.28 -4.36 -19.39
CA GLY A 140 -21.66 -5.60 -18.71
C GLY A 140 -20.60 -6.66 -18.60
N ASP A 141 -19.39 -6.43 -19.14
CA ASP A 141 -18.26 -7.35 -18.99
C ASP A 141 -17.76 -7.37 -17.55
N VAL A 142 -17.47 -8.56 -17.05
CA VAL A 142 -16.98 -8.79 -15.70
C VAL A 142 -15.52 -9.23 -15.74
N TYR A 143 -14.71 -8.63 -14.90
CA TYR A 143 -13.28 -8.93 -14.78
C TYR A 143 -12.93 -9.40 -13.37
N SER A 144 -11.84 -10.15 -13.26
CA SER A 144 -11.36 -10.74 -12.01
C SER A 144 -11.12 -9.73 -10.89
N CYS A 145 -10.73 -8.50 -11.24
CA CYS A 145 -10.41 -7.42 -10.28
C CYS A 145 -10.34 -6.07 -11.02
N ASP A 146 -10.61 -4.95 -10.34
CA ASP A 146 -10.48 -3.58 -10.86
C ASP A 146 -9.04 -3.24 -11.33
N HIS A 147 -8.04 -3.90 -10.75
CA HIS A 147 -6.65 -3.79 -11.20
C HIS A 147 -6.31 -4.63 -12.44
N PHE A 148 -7.20 -5.51 -12.87
CA PHE A 148 -6.99 -6.49 -13.93
C PHE A 148 -8.11 -6.45 -14.99
N VAL A 149 -8.46 -5.22 -15.42
CA VAL A 149 -9.42 -5.00 -16.51
C VAL A 149 -8.69 -5.14 -17.86
N TYR A 150 -8.33 -6.40 -18.19
CA TYR A 150 -7.66 -6.77 -19.42
C TYR A 150 -8.34 -8.01 -20.00
N PRO A 151 -8.30 -8.23 -21.35
CA PRO A 151 -8.99 -9.33 -21.99
C PRO A 151 -8.73 -10.70 -21.35
N GLU A 152 -7.50 -10.94 -20.87
CA GLU A 152 -7.07 -12.20 -20.27
C GLU A 152 -7.74 -12.50 -18.91
N TYR A 153 -8.35 -11.49 -18.29
CA TYR A 153 -9.03 -11.59 -16.99
C TYR A 153 -10.53 -11.37 -17.10
N ASN A 154 -11.08 -11.37 -18.33
CA ASN A 154 -12.52 -11.31 -18.55
C ASN A 154 -13.17 -12.63 -18.19
N LEU A 155 -14.18 -12.59 -17.32
CA LEU A 155 -14.92 -13.76 -16.81
C LEU A 155 -16.24 -14.01 -17.57
N GLY A 156 -16.66 -13.06 -18.41
CA GLY A 156 -17.90 -13.10 -19.16
C GLY A 156 -18.72 -11.82 -19.03
N ASN A 157 -19.97 -11.89 -19.48
CA ASN A 157 -20.89 -10.73 -19.47
C ASN A 157 -22.12 -11.05 -18.62
N VAL A 158 -22.62 -10.09 -17.85
CA VAL A 158 -23.80 -10.26 -16.97
C VAL A 158 -25.09 -10.55 -17.73
N ALA A 159 -25.13 -10.31 -19.05
CA ALA A 159 -26.25 -10.68 -19.90
C ALA A 159 -26.31 -12.19 -20.17
N ASP A 160 -25.17 -12.89 -20.13
CA ASP A 160 -25.04 -14.28 -20.54
C ASP A 160 -24.80 -15.24 -19.37
N THR A 161 -24.12 -14.76 -18.32
CA THR A 161 -23.66 -15.57 -17.18
C THR A 161 -23.90 -14.86 -15.86
N THR A 162 -24.31 -15.59 -14.84
CA THR A 162 -24.54 -14.99 -13.51
C THR A 162 -23.23 -14.62 -12.82
N ILE A 163 -23.27 -13.56 -12.01
CA ILE A 163 -22.12 -13.15 -11.18
C ILE A 163 -21.62 -14.31 -10.29
N ARG A 164 -22.54 -15.14 -9.80
CA ARG A 164 -22.20 -16.32 -8.98
C ARG A 164 -21.34 -17.30 -9.77
N GLU A 165 -21.76 -17.68 -10.99
CA GLU A 165 -21.01 -18.61 -11.84
C GLU A 165 -19.62 -18.08 -12.15
N MET A 166 -19.51 -16.80 -12.45
CA MET A 166 -18.20 -16.14 -12.68
C MET A 166 -17.34 -16.19 -11.41
N ALA A 167 -17.88 -15.83 -10.23
CA ALA A 167 -17.17 -15.85 -8.96
C ALA A 167 -16.70 -17.26 -8.55
N GLU A 168 -17.48 -18.28 -8.89
CA GLU A 168 -17.19 -19.69 -8.57
C GLU A 168 -16.44 -20.42 -9.69
N SER A 169 -16.08 -19.73 -10.78
CA SER A 169 -15.35 -20.30 -11.90
C SER A 169 -13.95 -20.77 -11.51
N SER A 170 -13.41 -21.74 -12.25
CA SER A 170 -12.03 -22.20 -12.07
C SER A 170 -11.00 -21.10 -12.29
N GLU A 171 -11.27 -20.25 -13.26
CA GLU A 171 -10.45 -19.10 -13.65
C GLU A 171 -10.35 -18.10 -12.51
N GLN A 172 -11.50 -17.75 -11.90
CA GLN A 172 -11.52 -16.78 -10.79
C GLN A 172 -10.87 -17.37 -9.52
N ARG A 173 -11.11 -18.62 -9.21
CA ARG A 173 -10.42 -19.32 -8.10
C ARG A 173 -8.92 -19.38 -8.30
N LYS A 174 -8.49 -19.71 -9.53
CA LYS A 174 -7.07 -19.72 -9.88
C LYS A 174 -6.45 -18.31 -9.74
N PHE A 175 -7.11 -17.27 -10.28
CA PHE A 175 -6.67 -15.90 -10.13
C PHE A 175 -6.44 -15.54 -8.65
N GLY A 176 -7.36 -15.92 -7.79
CA GLY A 176 -7.26 -15.68 -6.34
C GLY A 176 -6.11 -16.42 -5.68
N SER A 177 -5.96 -17.72 -5.96
CA SER A 177 -4.92 -18.58 -5.37
C SER A 177 -3.52 -18.27 -5.90
N ASP A 178 -3.39 -17.85 -7.16
CA ASP A 178 -2.11 -17.46 -7.77
C ASP A 178 -1.40 -16.37 -6.98
N LYS A 179 -2.14 -15.53 -6.25
CA LYS A 179 -1.53 -14.53 -5.37
C LYS A 179 -0.59 -15.15 -4.33
N ARG A 180 -0.97 -16.27 -3.73
CA ARG A 180 -0.17 -17.05 -2.77
C ARG A 180 0.81 -17.96 -3.48
N ASP A 181 0.33 -18.68 -4.49
CA ASP A 181 1.04 -19.82 -5.09
C ASP A 181 2.18 -19.40 -6.02
N THR A 182 2.21 -18.12 -6.44
CA THR A 182 3.27 -17.55 -7.29
C THR A 182 4.26 -16.64 -6.54
N LEU A 183 4.26 -16.70 -5.21
CA LEU A 183 5.22 -15.91 -4.42
C LEU A 183 6.65 -16.38 -4.66
N PRO A 184 7.60 -15.45 -4.91
CA PRO A 184 9.01 -15.80 -4.98
C PRO A 184 9.53 -16.28 -3.63
N LYS A 185 10.60 -17.10 -3.64
CA LYS A 185 11.22 -17.62 -2.42
C LYS A 185 11.57 -16.51 -1.42
N TYR A 186 12.05 -15.38 -1.92
CA TYR A 186 12.32 -14.19 -1.11
C TYR A 186 11.13 -13.72 -0.27
N CYS A 187 9.90 -13.84 -0.79
CA CYS A 187 8.67 -13.55 -0.04
C CYS A 187 8.27 -14.68 0.91
N LEU A 188 8.50 -15.94 0.50
CA LEU A 188 8.19 -17.11 1.32
C LEU A 188 9.02 -17.14 2.60
N ASP A 189 10.27 -16.72 2.53
CA ASP A 189 11.24 -16.66 3.64
C ASP A 189 11.21 -15.32 4.41
N CYS A 190 10.32 -14.39 4.04
CA CYS A 190 10.29 -13.04 4.61
C CYS A 190 9.66 -13.03 6.01
N GLU A 191 10.29 -12.35 6.96
CA GLU A 191 9.82 -12.16 8.33
C GLU A 191 8.44 -11.46 8.41
N PHE A 192 8.12 -10.61 7.42
CA PHE A 192 6.83 -9.90 7.32
C PHE A 192 5.80 -10.63 6.45
N ARG A 193 6.02 -11.89 6.08
CA ARG A 193 5.11 -12.62 5.20
C ARG A 193 3.67 -12.61 5.72
N GLN A 194 3.48 -12.85 7.01
CA GLN A 194 2.17 -12.96 7.64
C GLN A 194 1.31 -11.69 7.55
N VAL A 195 1.94 -10.51 7.44
CA VAL A 195 1.25 -9.21 7.36
C VAL A 195 1.27 -8.62 5.94
N CYS A 196 2.14 -9.12 5.05
CA CYS A 196 2.36 -8.58 3.70
C CYS A 196 1.75 -9.44 2.60
N ASN A 197 1.95 -10.77 2.67
CA ASN A 197 1.57 -11.73 1.63
C ASN A 197 1.94 -11.31 0.20
N GLY A 198 3.10 -10.61 0.07
CA GLY A 198 3.64 -10.14 -1.20
C GLY A 198 2.89 -9.00 -1.87
N GLY A 199 1.92 -8.35 -1.19
CA GLY A 199 1.15 -7.23 -1.73
C GLY A 199 0.31 -7.59 -2.95
N CYS A 200 -0.17 -6.56 -3.69
CA CYS A 200 -0.99 -6.77 -4.89
C CYS A 200 -0.20 -7.40 -6.04
N PRO A 201 -0.71 -8.45 -6.70
CA PRO A 201 -0.08 -9.07 -7.87
C PRO A 201 0.19 -8.08 -9.03
N LYS A 202 -0.66 -7.08 -9.24
CA LYS A 202 -0.45 -6.03 -10.25
C LYS A 202 0.93 -5.37 -10.13
N GLN A 203 1.45 -5.27 -8.92
CA GLN A 203 2.71 -4.58 -8.64
C GLN A 203 3.91 -5.53 -8.53
N ARG A 204 3.75 -6.84 -8.82
CA ARG A 204 4.82 -7.87 -8.74
C ARG A 204 5.61 -7.99 -10.03
N PHE A 205 6.21 -6.92 -10.50
CA PHE A 205 6.91 -6.87 -11.78
C PHE A 205 8.42 -6.65 -11.68
N ILE A 206 8.98 -6.52 -10.47
CA ILE A 206 10.43 -6.42 -10.29
C ILE A 206 11.04 -7.78 -9.91
N LYS A 207 12.37 -7.85 -9.91
CA LYS A 207 13.12 -9.03 -9.48
C LYS A 207 13.51 -8.91 -8.01
N THR A 208 13.64 -10.05 -7.35
CA THR A 208 14.26 -10.18 -6.03
C THR A 208 15.75 -9.87 -6.11
N PRO A 209 16.43 -9.63 -4.98
CA PRO A 209 17.90 -9.40 -4.96
C PRO A 209 18.73 -10.52 -5.59
N ASP A 210 18.24 -11.76 -5.53
CA ASP A 210 18.84 -12.96 -6.12
C ASP A 210 18.37 -13.25 -7.57
N GLY A 211 17.54 -12.36 -8.15
CA GLY A 211 17.16 -12.37 -9.56
C GLY A 211 15.87 -13.10 -9.89
N GLU A 212 15.17 -13.68 -8.91
CA GLU A 212 13.86 -14.32 -9.11
C GLU A 212 12.81 -13.26 -9.49
N LYS A 213 11.86 -13.60 -10.36
CA LYS A 213 10.79 -12.70 -10.79
C LYS A 213 9.63 -12.69 -9.79
N GLY A 214 8.81 -11.64 -9.82
CA GLY A 214 7.54 -11.58 -9.08
C GLY A 214 7.62 -10.88 -7.73
N LEU A 215 8.69 -10.10 -7.47
CA LEU A 215 8.74 -9.22 -6.31
C LEU A 215 7.88 -7.99 -6.54
N ASN A 216 7.16 -7.60 -5.50
CA ASN A 216 6.34 -6.40 -5.51
C ASN A 216 7.23 -5.13 -5.54
N TYR A 217 6.91 -4.18 -6.41
CA TYR A 217 7.61 -2.90 -6.53
C TYR A 217 7.68 -2.13 -5.21
N LEU A 218 6.63 -2.19 -4.39
CA LEU A 218 6.56 -1.51 -3.09
C LEU A 218 7.21 -2.31 -1.94
N CYS A 219 7.89 -3.43 -2.21
CA CYS A 219 8.44 -4.32 -1.19
C CYS A 219 9.36 -3.61 -0.20
N ALA A 220 10.28 -2.77 -0.67
CA ALA A 220 11.20 -2.02 0.21
C ALA A 220 10.42 -1.09 1.17
N GLY A 221 9.43 -0.38 0.64
CA GLY A 221 8.55 0.49 1.45
C GLY A 221 7.70 -0.28 2.46
N TYR A 222 7.15 -1.42 2.07
CA TYR A 222 6.43 -2.29 3.00
C TYR A 222 7.33 -2.82 4.13
N LYS A 223 8.54 -3.27 3.81
CA LYS A 223 9.50 -3.70 4.84
C LYS A 223 9.86 -2.57 5.79
N THR A 224 10.12 -1.38 5.27
CA THR A 224 10.38 -0.17 6.07
C THR A 224 9.21 0.13 7.01
N PHE A 225 7.98 0.09 6.50
CA PHE A 225 6.79 0.37 7.29
C PHE A 225 6.51 -0.72 8.34
N PHE A 226 6.52 -1.99 7.96
CA PHE A 226 6.25 -3.09 8.90
C PHE A 226 7.31 -3.17 10.00
N GLY A 227 8.59 -3.08 9.65
CA GLY A 227 9.68 -3.12 10.63
C GLY A 227 9.63 -1.94 11.61
N TYR A 228 9.30 -0.74 11.12
CA TYR A 228 9.15 0.44 11.97
C TYR A 228 7.96 0.32 12.94
N THR A 229 6.82 -0.17 12.46
CA THR A 229 5.57 -0.21 13.23
C THR A 229 5.42 -1.45 14.09
N GLU A 230 6.21 -2.51 13.88
CA GLU A 230 6.09 -3.81 14.55
C GLU A 230 5.89 -3.71 16.05
N LYS A 231 6.79 -3.03 16.76
CA LYS A 231 6.73 -2.92 18.24
C LYS A 231 5.42 -2.31 18.73
N TYR A 232 4.89 -1.34 17.99
CA TYR A 232 3.63 -0.67 18.32
C TYR A 232 2.42 -1.57 18.00
N MET A 233 2.44 -2.22 16.85
CA MET A 233 1.40 -3.15 16.41
C MET A 233 1.30 -4.34 17.38
N MET A 234 2.44 -4.90 17.79
CA MET A 234 2.48 -5.96 18.79
C MET A 234 1.94 -5.51 20.15
N ALA A 235 2.26 -4.29 20.58
CA ALA A 235 1.73 -3.72 21.82
C ALA A 235 0.21 -3.50 21.75
N MET A 236 -0.30 -2.95 20.63
CA MET A 236 -1.74 -2.79 20.39
C MET A 236 -2.47 -4.13 20.36
N ALA A 237 -1.91 -5.12 19.64
CA ALA A 237 -2.45 -6.47 19.60
C ALA A 237 -2.52 -7.12 21.00
N GLY A 238 -1.52 -6.87 21.85
CA GLY A 238 -1.51 -7.31 23.25
C GLY A 238 -2.64 -6.70 24.08
N GLU A 239 -2.91 -5.40 23.92
CA GLU A 239 -4.06 -4.74 24.56
C GLU A 239 -5.39 -5.37 24.11
N LEU A 240 -5.58 -5.48 22.78
CA LEU A 240 -6.81 -6.03 22.21
C LEU A 240 -7.06 -7.49 22.61
N ARG A 241 -6.02 -8.34 22.62
CA ARG A 241 -6.13 -9.74 23.11
C ARG A 241 -6.53 -9.81 24.58
N SER A 242 -6.20 -8.79 25.35
CA SER A 242 -6.58 -8.67 26.77
C SER A 242 -7.92 -7.98 26.98
N GLY A 243 -8.70 -7.73 25.93
CA GLY A 243 -9.99 -7.04 26.00
C GLY A 243 -9.88 -5.54 26.30
N ARG A 244 -8.72 -4.93 26.11
CA ARG A 244 -8.48 -3.51 26.38
C ARG A 244 -8.32 -2.72 25.06
N PRO A 245 -8.61 -1.41 25.08
CA PRO A 245 -8.45 -0.56 23.90
C PRO A 245 -6.99 -0.50 23.42
N ALA A 246 -6.76 -0.57 22.10
CA ALA A 246 -5.43 -0.36 21.50
C ALA A 246 -4.83 1.01 21.86
N ALA A 247 -5.69 2.01 22.07
CA ALA A 247 -5.31 3.37 22.46
C ALA A 247 -4.52 3.45 23.79
N ASN A 248 -4.57 2.42 24.64
CA ASN A 248 -3.81 2.38 25.89
C ASN A 248 -2.29 2.49 25.68
N ILE A 249 -1.79 2.12 24.50
CA ILE A 249 -0.35 2.23 24.22
C ILE A 249 0.13 3.69 24.17
N MET A 250 -0.75 4.65 23.89
CA MET A 250 -0.41 6.07 23.84
C MET A 250 0.11 6.61 25.19
N ALA A 251 -0.27 5.97 26.31
CA ALA A 251 0.21 6.33 27.64
C ALA A 251 1.59 5.73 28.00
N ARG A 252 2.16 4.89 27.11
CA ARG A 252 3.43 4.19 27.36
C ARG A 252 4.60 5.01 26.88
N SER A 253 5.34 5.66 27.78
CA SER A 253 6.49 6.50 27.45
C SER A 253 7.61 5.76 26.69
N ASN A 254 7.76 4.45 26.91
CA ASN A 254 8.75 3.62 26.21
C ASN A 254 8.37 3.25 24.77
N LEU A 255 7.17 3.62 24.34
CA LEU A 255 6.69 3.43 22.96
C LEU A 255 6.52 4.76 22.21
N THR A 256 6.82 5.91 22.84
CA THR A 256 6.87 7.17 22.08
C THR A 256 7.94 7.07 21.00
N PRO A 257 7.65 7.51 19.78
CA PRO A 257 8.69 7.59 18.75
C PRO A 257 9.81 8.48 19.27
N ASP A 258 11.02 7.91 19.34
CA ASP A 258 12.22 8.72 19.51
C ASP A 258 12.32 9.58 18.28
N SER A 259 12.03 10.86 18.35
CA SER A 259 12.21 11.88 17.30
C SER A 259 11.81 11.43 15.87
N PRO A 260 11.26 12.20 14.97
CA PRO A 260 10.80 11.75 13.67
C PRO A 260 11.86 10.87 13.01
N HIS A 261 11.45 9.69 12.59
CA HIS A 261 12.33 8.71 11.95
C HIS A 261 13.02 9.38 10.77
N ASP A 262 14.24 9.80 10.98
CA ASP A 262 15.14 10.16 9.90
C ASP A 262 15.82 8.87 9.42
N PRO A 263 15.40 8.30 8.28
CA PRO A 263 16.00 7.08 7.75
C PRO A 263 17.49 7.26 7.44
N TYR A 264 17.96 8.51 7.45
CA TYR A 264 19.35 8.89 7.20
C TYR A 264 20.12 9.29 8.46
N ALA A 265 19.47 9.31 9.63
CA ALA A 265 20.11 9.76 10.90
C ALA A 265 21.37 8.97 11.30
N LYS A 266 21.50 7.72 10.83
CA LYS A 266 22.68 6.86 11.07
C LYS A 266 23.65 6.84 9.91
N ILE A 267 23.40 7.58 8.83
CA ILE A 267 24.24 7.54 7.63
C ILE A 267 25.33 8.60 7.74
N GLY A 268 26.57 8.17 7.74
CA GLY A 268 27.72 9.07 7.70
C GLY A 268 27.76 9.83 6.36
N ARG A 269 28.21 11.09 6.40
CA ARG A 269 28.29 11.94 5.20
C ARG A 269 29.07 11.32 4.04
N ASN A 270 30.00 10.40 4.35
CA ASN A 270 30.85 9.72 3.36
C ASN A 270 30.35 8.32 2.98
N ASP A 271 29.30 7.80 3.62
CA ASP A 271 28.72 6.50 3.31
C ASP A 271 28.04 6.50 1.94
N THR A 272 27.90 5.32 1.36
CA THR A 272 27.16 5.18 0.11
C THR A 272 25.70 5.58 0.32
N CYS A 273 25.18 6.41 -0.56
CA CYS A 273 23.79 6.87 -0.45
C CYS A 273 22.81 5.70 -0.59
N PRO A 274 21.86 5.53 0.34
CA PRO A 274 20.91 4.42 0.32
C PRO A 274 19.91 4.49 -0.82
N CYS A 275 19.84 5.62 -1.55
CA CYS A 275 18.98 5.74 -2.74
C CYS A 275 19.43 4.88 -3.94
N GLY A 276 20.52 4.11 -3.81
CA GLY A 276 21.04 3.25 -4.87
C GLY A 276 21.84 3.97 -5.95
N SER A 277 22.09 5.28 -5.83
CA SER A 277 22.83 6.08 -6.82
C SER A 277 24.33 5.77 -6.92
N GLY A 278 24.88 4.98 -5.99
CA GLY A 278 26.33 4.72 -5.88
C GLY A 278 27.17 5.92 -5.40
N LYS A 279 26.56 7.10 -5.19
CA LYS A 279 27.24 8.32 -4.74
C LYS A 279 27.34 8.35 -3.20
N LYS A 280 28.27 9.14 -2.67
CA LYS A 280 28.33 9.42 -1.22
C LYS A 280 27.10 10.23 -0.79
N TYR A 281 26.58 9.97 0.41
CA TYR A 281 25.37 10.62 0.95
C TYR A 281 25.47 12.15 0.85
N LYS A 282 26.59 12.77 1.25
CA LYS A 282 26.80 14.22 1.22
C LYS A 282 26.70 14.90 -0.15
N ILE A 283 26.81 14.13 -1.25
CA ILE A 283 26.73 14.64 -2.63
C ILE A 283 25.54 14.04 -3.38
N CYS A 284 24.57 13.48 -2.65
CA CYS A 284 23.35 12.90 -3.17
C CYS A 284 22.16 13.38 -2.32
N CYS A 285 21.49 12.51 -1.59
CA CYS A 285 20.33 12.87 -0.77
C CYS A 285 20.67 13.75 0.45
N GLY A 286 21.91 13.76 0.90
CA GLY A 286 22.41 14.64 1.96
C GLY A 286 23.01 15.97 1.49
N ALA A 287 22.95 16.28 0.20
CA ALA A 287 23.30 17.59 -0.35
C ALA A 287 22.10 18.54 -0.12
N LYS A 288 22.21 19.40 0.90
CA LYS A 288 21.32 20.56 1.09
C LYS A 288 21.89 21.75 0.35
#